data_1149c3bb8e4394e7b1cb918778da03ae
#
_entry.id   1149c3bb8e4394e7b1cb918778da03ae
#
_cell.length_a   1.000
_cell.length_b   1.000
_cell.length_c   1.000
_cell.angle_alpha   90.00
_cell.angle_beta   90.00
_cell.angle_gamma   90.00
#
_symmetry.space_group_name_H-M   'P 1'
#
loop_
_entity.id
_entity.type
_entity.pdbx_description
1 polymer ?
#
loop_
_entity_poly.entity_id
_entity_poly.type
_entity_poly.pdbx_seq_one_letter_code
_entity_poly.pdbx_strand_id
1 'polypeptide(L)'
;LIRSKLMRELYQKFFLTEREKQIIHDGFFYIHDMDARLLAMNCCLFDISRVLKDGFEMGNLWYNEPKTLDVAFDVIGDIVLSASSQQYGGFTLPRIDSVLVPYATKSWRKYFNEAMDLCNDTTKAKKYADKKTEEEFRQGFQGWEYKFNSVASSRGDYPFITLTSGLDTTPMGILCNKVMYE
;
A
#
# COMPACT_ATOMS: atom_id res chain seq x y z
N LEU A 1 2.66 1.56 27.80
CA LEU A 1 3.40 0.66 28.69
C LEU A 1 2.46 -0.22 29.54
N ILE A 2 1.51 0.33 30.29
CA ILE A 2 0.59 -0.43 31.16
C ILE A 2 -0.30 -1.36 30.35
N ARG A 3 -0.90 -0.87 29.26
CA ARG A 3 -1.75 -1.67 28.36
C ARG A 3 -1.00 -2.85 27.76
N SER A 4 0.19 -2.63 27.23
CA SER A 4 1.02 -3.68 26.62
C SER A 4 1.36 -4.77 27.65
N LYS A 5 1.77 -4.39 28.86
CA LYS A 5 2.07 -5.34 29.92
C LYS A 5 0.84 -6.16 30.33
N LEU A 6 -0.31 -5.51 30.52
CA LEU A 6 -1.57 -6.18 30.85
C LEU A 6 -2.00 -7.17 29.77
N MET A 7 -1.91 -6.77 28.49
CA MET A 7 -2.28 -7.64 27.36
C MET A 7 -1.35 -8.87 27.26
N ARG A 8 -0.05 -8.72 27.53
CA ARG A 8 0.89 -9.86 27.64
C ARG A 8 0.49 -10.83 28.74
N GLU A 9 0.19 -10.31 29.93
CA GLU A 9 -0.23 -11.14 31.08
C GLU A 9 -1.54 -11.88 30.77
N LEU A 10 -2.51 -11.21 30.14
CA LEU A 10 -3.77 -11.84 29.72
C LEU A 10 -3.52 -12.92 28.66
N TYR A 11 -2.69 -12.66 27.65
CA TYR A 11 -2.35 -13.66 26.65
C TYR A 11 -1.71 -14.89 27.29
N GLN A 12 -0.72 -14.71 28.15
CA GLN A 12 -0.08 -15.81 28.87
C GLN A 12 -1.06 -16.58 29.74
N LYS A 13 -1.95 -15.88 30.40
CA LYS A 13 -2.93 -16.51 31.31
C LYS A 13 -3.94 -17.39 30.60
N PHE A 14 -4.44 -16.96 29.42
CA PHE A 14 -5.55 -17.61 28.75
C PHE A 14 -5.15 -18.54 27.60
N PHE A 15 -3.96 -18.36 27.03
CA PHE A 15 -3.56 -19.04 25.79
C PHE A 15 -2.29 -19.89 25.93
N LEU A 16 -1.54 -19.77 27.04
CA LEU A 16 -0.33 -20.55 27.26
C LEU A 16 -0.48 -21.51 28.42
N THR A 17 0.02 -22.73 28.23
CA THR A 17 0.20 -23.70 29.32
C THR A 17 1.32 -23.28 30.24
N GLU A 18 1.36 -23.82 31.46
CA GLU A 18 2.44 -23.53 32.43
C GLU A 18 3.82 -23.93 31.87
N ARG A 19 3.89 -25.01 31.10
CA ARG A 19 5.12 -25.43 30.43
C ARG A 19 5.61 -24.40 29.42
N GLU A 20 4.71 -23.86 28.57
CA GLU A 20 5.05 -22.83 27.58
C GLU A 20 5.47 -21.52 28.28
N LYS A 21 4.80 -21.12 29.32
CA LYS A 21 5.21 -19.95 30.16
C LYS A 21 6.63 -20.13 30.71
N GLN A 22 6.94 -21.33 31.19
CA GLN A 22 8.27 -21.62 31.73
C GLN A 22 9.33 -21.57 30.60
N ILE A 23 9.08 -22.16 29.47
CA ILE A 23 9.99 -22.15 28.30
C ILE A 23 10.27 -20.71 27.83
N ILE A 24 9.24 -19.84 27.84
CA ILE A 24 9.39 -18.42 27.50
C ILE A 24 10.18 -17.67 28.58
N HIS A 25 9.87 -17.92 29.86
CA HIS A 25 10.57 -17.32 30.99
C HIS A 25 12.07 -17.67 30.99
N ASP A 26 12.39 -18.93 30.68
CA ASP A 26 13.76 -19.44 30.61
C ASP A 26 14.53 -18.98 29.36
N GLY A 27 13.85 -18.24 28.47
CA GLY A 27 14.46 -17.65 27.26
C GLY A 27 14.68 -18.61 26.10
N PHE A 28 14.12 -19.83 26.13
CA PHE A 28 14.20 -20.78 25.02
C PHE A 28 13.30 -20.40 23.86
N PHE A 29 12.24 -19.62 24.11
CA PHE A 29 11.28 -19.21 23.09
C PHE A 29 10.80 -17.79 23.35
N TYR A 30 10.63 -17.02 22.25
CA TYR A 30 10.10 -15.66 22.31
C TYR A 30 8.90 -15.51 21.38
N ILE A 31 7.79 -14.99 21.90
CA ILE A 31 6.62 -14.64 21.09
C ILE A 31 6.65 -13.15 20.83
N HIS A 32 6.91 -12.80 19.57
CA HIS A 32 6.89 -11.42 19.09
C HIS A 32 5.47 -10.84 19.17
N ASP A 33 5.36 -9.58 19.56
CA ASP A 33 4.09 -8.83 19.67
C ASP A 33 2.98 -9.58 20.44
N MET A 34 3.35 -10.26 21.52
CA MET A 34 2.42 -11.04 22.33
C MET A 34 1.25 -10.20 22.84
N ASP A 35 1.48 -8.93 23.14
CA ASP A 35 0.48 -7.96 23.60
C ASP A 35 -0.52 -7.52 22.51
N ALA A 36 -0.18 -7.69 21.25
CA ALA A 36 -1.03 -7.35 20.10
C ALA A 36 -1.90 -8.51 19.62
N ARG A 37 -1.52 -9.75 19.88
CA ARG A 37 -2.14 -10.95 19.30
C ARG A 37 -3.63 -11.13 19.56
N LEU A 38 -4.16 -10.53 20.60
CA LEU A 38 -5.58 -10.59 20.93
C LEU A 38 -6.41 -9.50 20.28
N LEU A 39 -5.79 -8.45 19.75
CA LEU A 39 -6.47 -7.21 19.38
C LEU A 39 -6.33 -6.83 17.92
N ALA A 40 -5.27 -7.28 17.26
CA ALA A 40 -4.96 -6.87 15.91
C ALA A 40 -4.13 -7.91 15.15
N MET A 41 -4.22 -7.90 13.84
CA MET A 41 -3.33 -8.68 12.98
C MET A 41 -1.90 -8.14 13.10
N ASN A 42 -0.90 -9.02 12.98
CA ASN A 42 0.49 -8.59 12.96
C ASN A 42 0.84 -8.05 11.57
N CYS A 43 1.03 -8.92 10.61
CA CYS A 43 1.39 -8.56 9.23
C CYS A 43 0.31 -9.01 8.24
N CYS A 44 0.23 -8.36 7.09
CA CYS A 44 -0.64 -8.81 6.02
C CYS A 44 -0.03 -8.62 4.63
N LEU A 45 -0.43 -9.50 3.72
CA LEU A 45 -0.37 -9.33 2.27
C LEU A 45 -1.72 -8.80 1.82
N PHE A 46 -1.78 -7.58 1.32
CA PHE A 46 -3.02 -6.92 0.97
C PHE A 46 -3.20 -6.85 -0.54
N ASP A 47 -4.13 -7.63 -1.08
CA ASP A 47 -4.44 -7.60 -2.52
C ASP A 47 -5.29 -6.38 -2.87
N ILE A 48 -4.61 -5.25 -3.05
CA ILE A 48 -5.24 -3.96 -3.32
C ILE A 48 -6.02 -3.95 -4.64
N SER A 49 -5.67 -4.81 -5.60
CA SER A 49 -6.34 -4.87 -6.92
C SER A 49 -7.82 -5.23 -6.79
N ARG A 50 -8.16 -6.11 -5.84
CA ARG A 50 -9.54 -6.50 -5.59
C ARG A 50 -10.37 -5.41 -4.93
N VAL A 51 -9.71 -4.56 -4.15
CA VAL A 51 -10.39 -3.47 -3.44
C VAL A 51 -10.68 -2.31 -4.39
N LEU A 52 -9.73 -1.96 -5.26
CA LEU A 52 -9.89 -0.85 -6.18
C LEU A 52 -10.93 -1.09 -7.29
N LYS A 53 -11.03 -2.35 -7.73
CA LYS A 53 -11.94 -2.70 -8.81
C LYS A 53 -13.40 -2.54 -8.35
N ASP A 54 -14.21 -1.91 -9.19
CA ASP A 54 -15.65 -1.67 -8.97
C ASP A 54 -15.98 -0.73 -7.78
N GLY A 55 -14.95 -0.21 -7.08
CA GLY A 55 -15.12 0.65 -5.91
C GLY A 55 -15.34 -0.12 -4.60
N PHE A 56 -15.32 0.60 -3.48
CA PHE A 56 -15.43 0.03 -2.14
C PHE A 56 -15.87 1.08 -1.11
N GLU A 57 -16.32 0.62 0.04
CA GLU A 57 -16.64 1.49 1.18
C GLU A 57 -15.46 1.51 2.17
N MET A 58 -15.05 2.71 2.60
CA MET A 58 -14.07 2.88 3.67
C MET A 58 -14.49 4.06 4.56
N GLY A 59 -14.59 3.81 5.85
CA GLY A 59 -15.15 4.76 6.79
C GLY A 59 -16.64 5.01 6.51
N ASN A 60 -16.98 6.25 6.19
CA ASN A 60 -18.38 6.66 5.89
C ASN A 60 -18.52 7.08 4.41
N LEU A 61 -17.63 6.67 3.54
CA LEU A 61 -17.58 7.11 2.15
C LEU A 61 -17.41 5.93 1.20
N TRP A 62 -18.16 5.97 0.10
CA TRP A 62 -17.95 5.10 -1.05
C TRP A 62 -16.85 5.65 -1.94
N TYR A 63 -15.78 4.89 -2.12
CA TYR A 63 -14.71 5.18 -3.07
C TYR A 63 -15.01 4.52 -4.41
N ASN A 64 -15.17 5.33 -5.45
CA ASN A 64 -15.29 4.80 -6.81
C ASN A 64 -13.95 4.30 -7.33
N GLU A 65 -13.98 3.34 -8.26
CA GLU A 65 -12.76 2.89 -8.95
C GLU A 65 -12.03 4.10 -9.58
N PRO A 66 -10.70 4.24 -9.34
CA PRO A 66 -9.91 5.32 -9.92
C PRO A 66 -9.98 5.34 -11.46
N LYS A 67 -10.07 6.53 -12.04
CA LYS A 67 -10.09 6.73 -13.50
C LYS A 67 -8.74 7.16 -14.05
N THR A 68 -7.82 7.59 -13.20
CA THR A 68 -6.49 8.08 -13.54
C THR A 68 -5.45 7.53 -12.57
N LEU A 69 -4.18 7.61 -12.95
CA LEU A 69 -3.09 7.08 -12.14
C LEU A 69 -2.86 7.88 -10.85
N ASP A 70 -2.94 9.20 -10.90
CA ASP A 70 -2.83 10.09 -9.75
C ASP A 70 -3.87 9.77 -8.67
N VAL A 71 -5.13 9.63 -9.06
CA VAL A 71 -6.21 9.23 -8.14
C VAL A 71 -5.98 7.82 -7.59
N ALA A 72 -5.44 6.90 -8.40
CA ALA A 72 -5.11 5.56 -7.92
C ALA A 72 -4.04 5.60 -6.82
N PHE A 73 -3.00 6.41 -6.98
CA PHE A 73 -1.99 6.63 -5.95
C PHE A 73 -2.60 7.19 -4.65
N ASP A 74 -3.46 8.18 -4.74
CA ASP A 74 -4.11 8.77 -3.56
C ASP A 74 -4.99 7.77 -2.83
N VAL A 75 -5.87 7.07 -3.55
CA VAL A 75 -6.78 6.08 -2.95
C VAL A 75 -6.01 4.92 -2.32
N ILE A 76 -4.98 4.40 -2.98
CA ILE A 76 -4.11 3.36 -2.41
C ILE A 76 -3.42 3.88 -1.14
N GLY A 77 -2.92 5.10 -1.17
CA GLY A 77 -2.30 5.74 0.00
C GLY A 77 -3.24 5.81 1.19
N ASP A 78 -4.50 6.19 0.98
CA ASP A 78 -5.52 6.26 2.03
C ASP A 78 -5.86 4.88 2.60
N ILE A 79 -6.00 3.87 1.72
CA ILE A 79 -6.23 2.47 2.13
C ILE A 79 -5.07 1.98 3.01
N VAL A 80 -3.82 2.21 2.57
CA VAL A 80 -2.62 1.79 3.29
C VAL A 80 -2.57 2.42 4.68
N LEU A 81 -2.79 3.73 4.79
CA LEU A 81 -2.78 4.42 6.08
C LEU A 81 -3.90 3.92 7.00
N SER A 82 -5.11 3.73 6.46
CA SER A 82 -6.24 3.23 7.22
C SER A 82 -6.03 1.79 7.70
N ALA A 83 -5.64 0.88 6.80
CA ALA A 83 -5.47 -0.52 7.12
C ALA A 83 -4.24 -0.78 8.01
N SER A 84 -3.09 -0.15 7.72
CA SER A 84 -1.87 -0.31 8.51
C SER A 84 -2.03 0.21 9.95
N SER A 85 -2.88 1.22 10.17
CA SER A 85 -3.17 1.72 11.52
C SER A 85 -3.87 0.70 12.42
N GLN A 86 -4.47 -0.33 11.83
CA GLN A 86 -5.21 -1.38 12.53
C GLN A 86 -4.38 -2.65 12.79
N GLN A 87 -3.11 -2.65 12.42
CA GLN A 87 -2.21 -3.78 12.61
C GLN A 87 -0.90 -3.35 13.30
N TYR A 88 -0.09 -4.33 13.72
CA TYR A 88 1.17 -4.09 14.43
C TYR A 88 2.41 -4.27 13.57
N GLY A 89 2.32 -5.09 12.52
CA GLY A 89 3.47 -5.44 11.69
C GLY A 89 3.40 -4.85 10.30
N GLY A 90 4.17 -5.46 9.38
CA GLY A 90 4.32 -5.02 8.01
C GLY A 90 3.05 -5.14 7.18
N PHE A 91 2.85 -4.18 6.32
CA PHE A 91 1.78 -4.11 5.32
C PHE A 91 2.39 -4.26 3.94
N THR A 92 2.12 -5.37 3.26
CA THR A 92 2.70 -5.65 1.95
C THR A 92 1.68 -5.46 0.84
N LEU A 93 2.02 -4.62 -0.14
CA LEU A 93 1.30 -4.47 -1.40
C LEU A 93 1.97 -5.33 -2.47
N PRO A 94 1.41 -6.49 -2.81
CA PRO A 94 2.02 -7.36 -3.81
C PRO A 94 1.79 -6.85 -5.22
N ARG A 95 2.79 -7.00 -6.10
CA ARG A 95 2.72 -6.74 -7.54
C ARG A 95 2.20 -5.33 -7.86
N ILE A 96 2.76 -4.32 -7.22
CA ILE A 96 2.27 -2.94 -7.36
C ILE A 96 2.35 -2.43 -8.81
N ASP A 97 3.34 -2.88 -9.58
CA ASP A 97 3.44 -2.63 -11.01
C ASP A 97 2.18 -3.08 -11.77
N SER A 98 1.76 -4.33 -11.59
CA SER A 98 0.55 -4.86 -12.24
C SER A 98 -0.72 -4.16 -11.76
N VAL A 99 -0.76 -3.72 -10.51
CA VAL A 99 -1.90 -2.99 -9.94
C VAL A 99 -2.06 -1.61 -10.57
N LEU A 100 -0.96 -0.90 -10.79
CA LEU A 100 -0.97 0.47 -11.32
C LEU A 100 -1.12 0.54 -12.85
N VAL A 101 -0.74 -0.50 -13.59
CA VAL A 101 -0.80 -0.54 -15.07
C VAL A 101 -2.17 -0.19 -15.66
N PRO A 102 -3.31 -0.70 -15.15
CA PRO A 102 -4.62 -0.31 -15.68
C PRO A 102 -4.90 1.20 -15.59
N TYR A 103 -4.52 1.81 -14.49
CA TYR A 103 -4.72 3.25 -14.23
C TYR A 103 -3.75 4.11 -15.03
N ALA A 104 -2.49 3.69 -15.14
CA ALA A 104 -1.50 4.31 -16.00
C ALA A 104 -1.94 4.29 -17.48
N THR A 105 -2.54 3.20 -17.93
CA THR A 105 -3.08 3.08 -19.30
C THR A 105 -4.28 4.03 -19.51
N LYS A 106 -5.14 4.20 -18.49
CA LYS A 106 -6.25 5.18 -18.53
C LYS A 106 -5.71 6.61 -18.63
N SER A 107 -4.73 6.98 -17.80
CA SER A 107 -4.06 8.30 -17.83
C SER A 107 -3.36 8.54 -19.17
N TRP A 108 -2.61 7.56 -19.66
CA TRP A 108 -1.94 7.66 -20.95
C TRP A 108 -2.92 7.94 -22.10
N ARG A 109 -4.03 7.21 -22.16
CA ARG A 109 -5.08 7.43 -23.16
C ARG A 109 -5.70 8.82 -23.08
N LYS A 110 -5.94 9.30 -21.85
CA LYS A 110 -6.42 10.66 -21.62
C LYS A 110 -5.46 11.68 -22.23
N TYR A 111 -4.18 11.64 -21.87
CA TYR A 111 -3.17 12.56 -22.40
C TYR A 111 -2.95 12.45 -23.89
N PHE A 112 -3.02 11.23 -24.44
CA PHE A 112 -2.91 11.02 -25.87
C PHE A 112 -4.06 11.70 -26.63
N ASN A 113 -5.29 11.54 -26.16
CA ASN A 113 -6.45 12.15 -26.81
C ASN A 113 -6.40 13.69 -26.70
N GLU A 114 -6.09 14.23 -25.50
CA GLU A 114 -5.91 15.68 -25.32
C GLU A 114 -4.86 16.27 -26.29
N ALA A 115 -3.75 15.59 -26.45
CA ALA A 115 -2.71 16.05 -27.38
C ALA A 115 -3.12 15.89 -28.87
N MET A 116 -3.87 14.85 -29.21
CA MET A 116 -4.40 14.68 -30.56
C MET A 116 -5.39 15.78 -30.91
N ASP A 117 -6.26 16.17 -29.99
CA ASP A 117 -7.22 17.27 -30.19
C ASP A 117 -6.52 18.62 -30.43
N LEU A 118 -5.33 18.80 -29.84
CA LEU A 118 -4.56 20.05 -29.95
C LEU A 118 -3.67 20.12 -31.19
N CYS A 119 -3.01 19.03 -31.58
CA CYS A 119 -1.98 19.07 -32.61
C CYS A 119 -2.22 18.14 -33.82
N ASN A 120 -3.17 17.24 -33.75
CA ASN A 120 -3.50 16.24 -34.80
C ASN A 120 -2.26 15.49 -35.36
N ASP A 121 -1.27 15.23 -34.49
CA ASP A 121 0.00 14.57 -34.78
C ASP A 121 0.21 13.41 -33.82
N THR A 122 0.04 12.19 -34.29
CA THR A 122 0.13 10.96 -33.49
C THR A 122 1.48 10.80 -32.80
N THR A 123 2.58 11.20 -33.47
CA THR A 123 3.94 11.06 -32.92
C THR A 123 4.15 12.01 -31.73
N LYS A 124 3.71 13.26 -31.88
CA LYS A 124 3.79 14.25 -30.80
C LYS A 124 2.86 13.90 -29.65
N ALA A 125 1.63 13.46 -29.96
CA ALA A 125 0.66 13.03 -28.97
C ALA A 125 1.16 11.86 -28.14
N LYS A 126 1.77 10.84 -28.78
CA LYS A 126 2.39 9.72 -28.08
C LYS A 126 3.50 10.18 -27.13
N LYS A 127 4.45 10.99 -27.63
CA LYS A 127 5.56 11.51 -26.81
C LYS A 127 5.07 12.33 -25.61
N TYR A 128 4.01 13.11 -25.81
CA TYR A 128 3.38 13.87 -24.73
C TYR A 128 2.75 12.94 -23.68
N ALA A 129 1.97 11.95 -24.11
CA ALA A 129 1.34 10.99 -23.22
C ALA A 129 2.36 10.16 -22.42
N ASP A 130 3.42 9.68 -23.09
CA ASP A 130 4.51 8.94 -22.46
C ASP A 130 5.16 9.79 -21.35
N LYS A 131 5.52 11.04 -21.67
CA LYS A 131 6.12 11.97 -20.70
C LYS A 131 5.18 12.26 -19.51
N LYS A 132 3.90 12.54 -19.78
CA LYS A 132 2.93 12.85 -18.74
C LYS A 132 2.65 11.68 -17.81
N THR A 133 2.58 10.47 -18.35
CA THR A 133 2.40 9.26 -17.56
C THR A 133 3.63 8.98 -16.68
N GLU A 134 4.84 9.19 -17.20
CA GLU A 134 6.07 9.10 -16.41
C GLU A 134 6.08 10.14 -15.27
N GLU A 135 5.67 11.38 -15.54
CA GLU A 135 5.53 12.42 -14.53
C GLU A 135 4.54 12.04 -13.43
N GLU A 136 3.37 11.44 -13.77
CA GLU A 136 2.40 10.95 -12.78
C GLU A 136 2.98 9.84 -11.90
N PHE A 137 3.72 8.89 -12.47
CA PHE A 137 4.40 7.87 -11.67
C PHE A 137 5.39 8.49 -10.68
N ARG A 138 6.22 9.43 -11.13
CA ARG A 138 7.20 10.12 -10.26
C ARG A 138 6.52 10.86 -9.11
N GLN A 139 5.47 11.61 -9.42
CA GLN A 139 4.71 12.35 -8.40
C GLN A 139 3.95 11.40 -7.46
N GLY A 140 3.40 10.32 -7.97
CA GLY A 140 2.70 9.33 -7.17
C GLY A 140 3.61 8.63 -6.16
N PHE A 141 4.77 8.13 -6.58
CA PHE A 141 5.74 7.51 -5.67
C PHE A 141 6.33 8.50 -4.67
N GLN A 142 6.64 9.72 -5.11
CA GLN A 142 7.07 10.79 -4.20
C GLN A 142 5.98 11.12 -3.17
N GLY A 143 4.72 11.17 -3.59
CA GLY A 143 3.58 11.37 -2.69
C GLY A 143 3.46 10.25 -1.64
N TRP A 144 3.69 9.00 -2.03
CA TRP A 144 3.71 7.87 -1.09
C TRP A 144 4.89 7.96 -0.12
N GLU A 145 6.07 8.30 -0.61
CA GLU A 145 7.24 8.49 0.25
C GLU A 145 6.93 9.49 1.36
N TYR A 146 6.37 10.65 1.00
CA TYR A 146 5.99 11.65 1.99
C TYR A 146 4.86 11.16 2.91
N LYS A 147 3.78 10.63 2.33
CA LYS A 147 2.59 10.19 3.07
C LYS A 147 2.95 9.11 4.11
N PHE A 148 3.72 8.10 3.71
CA PHE A 148 4.05 6.96 4.58
C PHE A 148 5.13 7.27 5.62
N ASN A 149 5.95 8.28 5.40
CA ASN A 149 6.98 8.69 6.35
C ASN A 149 6.59 9.88 7.23
N SER A 150 5.44 10.53 6.98
CA SER A 150 5.01 11.71 7.74
C SER A 150 3.69 11.53 8.47
N VAL A 151 2.86 10.56 8.08
CA VAL A 151 1.55 10.33 8.69
C VAL A 151 1.61 9.12 9.62
N ALA A 152 1.70 9.40 10.91
CA ALA A 152 1.72 8.36 11.94
C ALA A 152 0.30 7.92 12.32
N SER A 153 0.17 6.68 12.81
CA SER A 153 -1.04 6.17 13.42
C SER A 153 -1.33 6.88 14.76
N SER A 154 -2.53 6.69 15.32
CA SER A 154 -2.89 7.19 16.66
C SER A 154 -1.98 6.65 17.80
N ARG A 155 -1.17 5.63 17.51
CA ARG A 155 -0.16 5.08 18.44
C ARG A 155 1.20 5.75 18.31
N GLY A 156 1.39 6.62 17.31
CA GLY A 156 2.65 7.26 16.99
C GLY A 156 3.56 6.45 16.07
N ASP A 157 3.10 5.29 15.57
CA ASP A 157 3.86 4.46 14.66
C ASP A 157 3.58 4.86 13.20
N TYR A 158 4.64 4.90 12.39
CA TYR A 158 4.52 5.03 10.94
C TYR A 158 4.20 3.68 10.31
N PRO A 159 3.49 3.65 9.17
CA PRO A 159 3.19 2.40 8.49
C PRO A 159 4.49 1.72 8.02
N PHE A 160 4.64 0.43 8.31
CA PHE A 160 5.76 -0.39 7.84
C PHE A 160 5.35 -1.10 6.55
N ILE A 161 5.74 -0.53 5.41
CA ILE A 161 5.22 -0.92 4.09
C ILE A 161 6.29 -1.64 3.27
N THR A 162 5.89 -2.72 2.64
CA THR A 162 6.67 -3.44 1.63
C THR A 162 5.92 -3.41 0.30
N LEU A 163 6.60 -2.98 -0.76
CA LEU A 163 6.12 -3.09 -2.13
C LEU A 163 6.83 -4.24 -2.83
N THR A 164 6.10 -5.09 -3.54
CA THR A 164 6.70 -6.06 -4.46
C THR A 164 6.33 -5.72 -5.90
N SER A 165 7.25 -5.90 -6.82
CA SER A 165 7.11 -5.54 -8.23
C SER A 165 8.00 -6.40 -9.13
N GLY A 166 7.99 -6.15 -10.43
CA GLY A 166 8.89 -6.76 -11.40
C GLY A 166 8.27 -7.92 -12.19
N LEU A 167 6.98 -8.20 -12.02
CA LEU A 167 6.29 -9.26 -12.76
C LEU A 167 5.56 -8.75 -14.01
N ASP A 168 5.25 -7.47 -14.08
CA ASP A 168 4.58 -6.88 -15.24
C ASP A 168 5.60 -6.47 -16.30
N THR A 169 5.60 -7.17 -17.43
CA THR A 169 6.50 -6.93 -18.57
C THR A 169 5.91 -6.02 -19.66
N THR A 170 4.73 -5.46 -19.42
CA THR A 170 4.17 -4.45 -20.33
C THR A 170 4.98 -3.16 -20.31
N PRO A 171 4.92 -2.33 -21.35
CA PRO A 171 5.62 -1.04 -21.36
C PRO A 171 5.31 -0.17 -20.13
N MET A 172 4.05 -0.19 -19.64
CA MET A 172 3.64 0.55 -18.45
C MET A 172 4.17 -0.08 -17.17
N GLY A 173 4.22 -1.41 -17.07
CA GLY A 173 4.83 -2.11 -15.93
C GLY A 173 6.32 -1.87 -15.85
N ILE A 174 7.02 -1.91 -16.98
CA ILE A 174 8.45 -1.57 -17.07
C ILE A 174 8.69 -0.11 -16.66
N LEU A 175 7.86 0.83 -17.14
CA LEU A 175 7.95 2.24 -16.75
C LEU A 175 7.71 2.43 -15.24
N CYS A 176 6.69 1.77 -14.69
CA CYS A 176 6.41 1.79 -13.26
C CYS A 176 7.62 1.35 -12.44
N ASN A 177 8.21 0.19 -12.78
CA ASN A 177 9.37 -0.34 -12.09
C ASN A 177 10.59 0.59 -12.23
N LYS A 178 10.85 1.10 -13.43
CA LYS A 178 11.93 2.07 -13.66
C LYS A 178 11.82 3.27 -12.73
N VAL A 179 10.66 3.92 -12.70
CA VAL A 179 10.44 5.14 -11.90
C VAL A 179 10.46 4.85 -10.40
N MET A 180 9.96 3.69 -9.98
CA MET A 180 9.94 3.31 -8.56
C MET A 180 11.36 3.11 -7.99
N TYR A 181 12.33 2.69 -8.81
CA TYR A 181 13.71 2.43 -8.39
C TYR A 181 14.69 3.61 -8.65
N GLU A 182 14.25 4.68 -9.28
CA GLU A 182 15.01 5.93 -9.47
C GLU A 182 14.86 6.89 -8.29
#